data_26a41adcbaaf2c47b557f7fecc33cdbe
#
_entry.id   26a41adcbaaf2c47b557f7fecc33cdbe
#
_cell.length_a   1.000
_cell.length_b   1.000
_cell.length_c   1.000
_cell.angle_alpha   90.00
_cell.angle_beta   90.00
_cell.angle_gamma   90.00
#
_symmetry.space_group_name_H-M   'P 1'
#
loop_
_entity.id
_entity.type
_entity.pdbx_description
1 polymer ?
#
loop_
_entity_poly.entity_id
_entity_poly.type
_entity_poly.pdbx_seq_one_letter_code
_entity_poly.pdbx_strand_id
1 'polypeptide(L)'
;MIKMNKRFYNFQNQKIELGANEVHIWNFDLDKISSLMNEFENILSDDELVRANKFHFEIDKVRFICSRGLLRLLLSIYTGISSRGINFTFNEYGKPSLIEAQNNFELHFNLSHSKNFMSVGFTKNALIGVDVELMKPLKNH
;
A
#
# COMPACT_ATOMS: atom_id res chain seq x y z
N MET A 1 24.83 -7.81 8.57
CA MET A 1 24.24 -6.50 8.24
C MET A 1 23.42 -6.62 6.97
N ILE A 2 22.10 -6.38 7.05
CA ILE A 2 21.23 -6.44 5.87
C ILE A 2 21.55 -5.22 5.02
N LYS A 3 22.02 -5.44 3.80
CA LYS A 3 22.17 -4.34 2.83
C LYS A 3 20.78 -3.89 2.39
N MET A 4 20.38 -2.70 2.81
CA MET A 4 19.14 -2.11 2.36
C MET A 4 19.28 -1.68 0.90
N ASN A 5 18.29 -2.01 0.07
CA ASN A 5 18.24 -1.56 -1.30
C ASN A 5 18.19 -0.01 -1.32
N LYS A 6 19.09 0.63 -2.07
CA LYS A 6 19.19 2.09 -2.12
C LYS A 6 17.88 2.75 -2.57
N ARG A 7 17.19 2.15 -3.54
CA ARG A 7 15.90 2.65 -4.04
C ARG A 7 14.84 2.62 -2.96
N PHE A 8 14.77 1.52 -2.20
CA PHE A 8 13.87 1.36 -1.07
C PHE A 8 14.17 2.39 0.03
N TYR A 9 15.44 2.56 0.39
CA TYR A 9 15.87 3.53 1.37
C TYR A 9 15.49 4.96 0.98
N ASN A 10 15.76 5.35 -0.26
CA ASN A 10 15.42 6.69 -0.74
C ASN A 10 13.91 6.95 -0.71
N PHE A 11 13.10 5.94 -1.03
CA PHE A 11 11.66 6.05 -0.99
C PHE A 11 11.15 6.27 0.44
N GLN A 12 11.59 5.47 1.41
CA GLN A 12 11.08 5.53 2.78
C GLN A 12 11.56 6.78 3.55
N ASN A 13 12.56 7.49 3.07
CA ASN A 13 13.06 8.71 3.70
C ASN A 13 12.49 9.99 3.07
N GLN A 14 11.55 9.88 2.16
CA GLN A 14 10.85 11.03 1.62
C GLN A 14 9.93 11.64 2.67
N LYS A 15 9.86 12.97 2.68
CA LYS A 15 8.87 13.71 3.45
C LYS A 15 7.85 14.29 2.48
N ILE A 16 6.59 13.92 2.67
CA ILE A 16 5.49 14.38 1.82
C ILE A 16 4.42 14.94 2.72
N GLU A 17 4.00 16.16 2.45
CA GLU A 17 2.92 16.81 3.15
C GLU A 17 1.65 16.77 2.30
N LEU A 18 0.54 16.45 2.93
CA LEU A 18 -0.77 16.42 2.30
C LEU A 18 -1.57 17.62 2.80
N GLY A 19 -1.91 18.55 1.91
CA GLY A 19 -2.74 19.69 2.22
C GLY A 19 -4.20 19.32 2.41
N ALA A 20 -4.96 20.15 3.13
CA ALA A 20 -6.36 19.90 3.45
C ALA A 20 -7.27 19.76 2.23
N ASN A 21 -6.90 20.36 1.11
CA ASN A 21 -7.68 20.34 -0.14
C ASN A 21 -6.96 19.58 -1.27
N GLU A 22 -5.99 18.75 -0.91
CA GLU A 22 -5.22 17.99 -1.88
C GLU A 22 -5.65 16.53 -1.89
N VAL A 23 -5.51 15.91 -3.06
CA VAL A 23 -5.63 14.46 -3.26
C VAL A 23 -4.32 13.98 -3.85
N HIS A 24 -3.69 13.02 -3.19
CA HIS A 24 -2.49 12.38 -3.71
C HIS A 24 -2.85 11.00 -4.23
N ILE A 25 -2.53 10.72 -5.48
CA ILE A 25 -2.73 9.41 -6.09
C ILE A 25 -1.38 8.79 -6.43
N TRP A 26 -1.16 7.58 -5.96
CA TRP A 26 0.04 6.78 -6.22
C TRP A 26 -0.33 5.56 -7.05
N ASN A 27 0.37 5.36 -8.16
CA ASN A 27 0.15 4.22 -9.03
C ASN A 27 1.43 3.41 -9.14
N PHE A 28 1.31 2.09 -9.03
CA PHE A 28 2.45 1.19 -9.07
C PHE A 28 2.16 -0.02 -9.96
N ASP A 29 3.18 -0.45 -10.68
CA ASP A 29 3.20 -1.76 -11.29
C ASP A 29 3.94 -2.70 -10.33
N LEU A 30 3.21 -3.58 -9.67
CA LEU A 30 3.76 -4.46 -8.63
C LEU A 30 4.80 -5.43 -9.19
N ASP A 31 4.65 -5.84 -10.45
CA ASP A 31 5.61 -6.77 -11.06
C ASP A 31 6.97 -6.11 -11.33
N LYS A 32 6.99 -4.79 -11.53
CA LYS A 32 8.24 -4.03 -11.70
C LYS A 32 9.02 -3.86 -10.41
N ILE A 33 8.37 -4.02 -9.27
CA ILE A 33 8.98 -3.89 -7.94
C ILE A 33 9.06 -5.22 -7.20
N SER A 34 8.77 -6.32 -7.86
CA SER A 34 8.81 -7.65 -7.26
C SER A 34 10.19 -8.03 -6.71
N SER A 35 11.27 -7.43 -7.26
CA SER A 35 12.63 -7.61 -6.74
C SER A 35 12.82 -7.07 -5.32
N LEU A 36 11.91 -6.21 -4.84
CA LEU A 36 11.92 -5.65 -3.49
C LEU A 36 11.07 -6.47 -2.50
N MET A 37 10.61 -7.65 -2.91
CA MET A 37 9.72 -8.48 -2.08
C MET A 37 10.31 -8.75 -0.69
N ASN A 38 11.60 -9.04 -0.59
CA ASN A 38 12.23 -9.33 0.70
C ASN A 38 12.19 -8.13 1.64
N GLU A 39 12.41 -6.94 1.13
CA GLU A 39 12.34 -5.71 1.90
C GLU A 39 10.91 -5.45 2.38
N PHE A 40 9.92 -5.64 1.52
CA PHE A 40 8.52 -5.49 1.89
C PHE A 40 8.09 -6.55 2.91
N GLU A 41 8.54 -7.79 2.75
CA GLU A 41 8.23 -8.88 3.68
C GLU A 41 8.70 -8.55 5.10
N ASN A 42 9.85 -7.89 5.25
CA ASN A 42 10.42 -7.52 6.54
C ASN A 42 9.59 -6.48 7.30
N ILE A 43 8.73 -5.74 6.64
CA ILE A 43 7.89 -4.71 7.28
C ILE A 43 6.44 -5.14 7.49
N LEU A 44 6.06 -6.32 7.01
CA LEU A 44 4.71 -6.86 7.21
C LEU A 44 4.53 -7.37 8.65
N SER A 45 3.29 -7.30 9.13
CA SER A 45 2.92 -7.93 10.40
C SER A 45 2.86 -9.45 10.26
N ASP A 46 2.88 -10.15 11.39
CA ASP A 46 2.77 -11.61 11.41
C ASP A 46 1.45 -12.08 10.77
N ASP A 47 0.35 -11.39 11.02
CA ASP A 47 -0.95 -11.70 10.40
C ASP A 47 -0.91 -11.54 8.88
N GLU A 48 -0.23 -10.52 8.40
CA GLU A 48 -0.08 -10.29 6.95
C GLU A 48 0.79 -11.38 6.30
N LEU A 49 1.85 -11.81 6.98
CA LEU A 49 2.68 -12.91 6.51
C LEU A 49 1.90 -14.23 6.45
N VAL A 50 1.08 -14.50 7.46
CA VAL A 50 0.19 -15.68 7.45
C VAL A 50 -0.77 -15.62 6.26
N ARG A 51 -1.37 -14.45 6.01
CA ARG A 51 -2.26 -14.25 4.85
C ARG A 51 -1.53 -14.44 3.53
N ALA A 52 -0.31 -13.92 3.41
CA ALA A 52 0.52 -14.08 2.20
C ALA A 52 0.76 -15.55 1.88
N ASN A 53 1.01 -16.37 2.91
CA ASN A 53 1.29 -17.79 2.73
C ASN A 53 0.06 -18.63 2.36
N LYS A 54 -1.15 -18.05 2.43
CA LYS A 54 -2.40 -18.73 2.03
C LYS A 54 -2.68 -18.64 0.54
N PHE A 55 -1.99 -17.77 -0.19
CA PHE A 55 -2.17 -17.67 -1.63
C PHE A 55 -1.72 -18.95 -2.32
N HIS A 56 -2.54 -19.46 -3.24
CA HIS A 56 -2.26 -20.68 -3.98
C HIS A 56 -1.14 -20.48 -5.00
N PHE A 57 -1.12 -19.32 -5.69
CA PHE A 57 -0.13 -19.02 -6.72
C PHE A 57 0.94 -18.08 -6.16
N GLU A 58 2.21 -18.36 -6.49
CA GLU A 58 3.35 -17.56 -6.06
C GLU A 58 3.23 -16.10 -6.53
N ILE A 59 2.75 -15.87 -7.76
CA ILE A 59 2.59 -14.53 -8.30
C ILE A 59 1.63 -13.69 -7.45
N ASP A 60 0.55 -14.28 -6.97
CA ASP A 60 -0.43 -13.58 -6.12
C ASP A 60 0.15 -13.27 -4.75
N LYS A 61 0.94 -14.20 -4.20
CA LYS A 61 1.65 -13.99 -2.95
C LYS A 61 2.62 -12.81 -3.04
N VAL A 62 3.44 -12.76 -4.09
CA VAL A 62 4.41 -11.68 -4.31
C VAL A 62 3.69 -10.34 -4.47
N ARG A 63 2.63 -10.30 -5.26
CA ARG A 63 1.82 -9.09 -5.45
C ARG A 63 1.20 -8.60 -4.15
N PHE A 64 0.71 -9.51 -3.32
CA PHE A 64 0.16 -9.15 -2.00
C PHE A 64 1.24 -8.55 -1.09
N ILE A 65 2.40 -9.19 -0.99
CA ILE A 65 3.50 -8.71 -0.15
C ILE A 65 3.96 -7.32 -0.60
N CYS A 66 4.16 -7.11 -1.89
CA CYS A 66 4.57 -5.82 -2.43
C CYS A 66 3.50 -4.74 -2.23
N SER A 67 2.25 -5.08 -2.47
CA SER A 67 1.12 -4.16 -2.27
C SER A 67 0.99 -3.72 -0.81
N ARG A 68 1.00 -4.68 0.11
CA ARG A 68 0.84 -4.37 1.53
C ARG A 68 2.06 -3.65 2.08
N GLY A 69 3.25 -4.03 1.66
CA GLY A 69 4.48 -3.34 2.03
C GLY A 69 4.51 -1.89 1.54
N LEU A 70 4.11 -1.65 0.29
CA LEU A 70 3.99 -0.30 -0.26
C LEU A 70 2.99 0.54 0.53
N LEU A 71 1.85 -0.01 0.87
CA LEU A 71 0.85 0.71 1.66
C LEU A 71 1.43 1.14 3.01
N ARG A 72 2.15 0.26 3.69
CA ARG A 72 2.82 0.58 4.95
C ARG A 72 3.87 1.67 4.79
N LEU A 73 4.67 1.62 3.71
CA LEU A 73 5.66 2.65 3.43
C LEU A 73 5.02 4.01 3.17
N LEU A 74 3.98 4.05 2.35
CA LEU A 74 3.26 5.29 2.07
C LEU A 74 2.66 5.88 3.34
N LEU A 75 2.00 5.06 4.15
CA LEU A 75 1.44 5.51 5.42
C LEU A 75 2.52 6.01 6.37
N SER A 76 3.67 5.36 6.40
CA SER A 76 4.82 5.83 7.19
C SER A 76 5.28 7.22 6.74
N ILE A 77 5.34 7.47 5.45
CA ILE A 77 5.72 8.78 4.88
C ILE A 77 4.75 9.87 5.32
N TYR A 78 3.44 9.60 5.27
CA TYR A 78 2.42 10.59 5.63
C TYR A 78 2.26 10.78 7.14
N THR A 79 2.48 9.76 7.95
CA THR A 79 2.21 9.80 9.39
C THR A 79 3.46 9.97 10.26
N GLY A 80 4.64 9.62 9.75
CA GLY A 80 5.86 9.55 10.55
C GLY A 80 5.95 8.31 11.44
N ILE A 81 4.95 7.43 11.43
CA ILE A 81 4.98 6.16 12.16
C ILE A 81 5.83 5.17 11.36
N SER A 82 6.66 4.36 12.03
CA SER A 82 7.46 3.36 11.34
C SER A 82 6.55 2.39 10.56
N SER A 83 6.97 1.99 9.36
CA SER A 83 6.16 1.15 8.47
C SER A 83 5.70 -0.15 9.15
N ARG A 84 6.57 -0.79 9.92
CA ARG A 84 6.21 -1.99 10.67
C ARG A 84 5.26 -1.71 11.82
N GLY A 85 5.30 -0.50 12.39
CA GLY A 85 4.45 -0.09 13.50
C GLY A 85 3.03 0.34 13.10
N ILE A 86 2.75 0.47 11.81
CA ILE A 86 1.40 0.80 11.30
C ILE A 86 0.44 -0.33 11.67
N ASN A 87 -0.70 0.02 12.26
CA ASN A 87 -1.76 -0.92 12.59
C ASN A 87 -3.03 -0.57 11.82
N PHE A 88 -3.66 -1.60 11.27
CA PHE A 88 -4.90 -1.46 10.51
C PHE A 88 -6.11 -1.93 11.30
N THR A 89 -7.24 -1.29 11.04
CA THR A 89 -8.56 -1.84 11.29
C THR A 89 -9.24 -2.11 9.94
N PHE A 90 -10.18 -3.04 9.91
CA PHE A 90 -10.84 -3.46 8.68
C PHE A 90 -12.36 -3.33 8.83
N ASN A 91 -13.04 -2.85 7.78
CA ASN A 91 -14.47 -2.83 7.77
C ASN A 91 -15.04 -4.23 7.43
N GLU A 92 -16.36 -4.35 7.37
CA GLU A 92 -17.05 -5.62 7.05
C GLU A 92 -16.68 -6.20 5.68
N TYR A 93 -16.18 -5.36 4.76
CA TYR A 93 -15.76 -5.78 3.42
C TYR A 93 -14.25 -6.05 3.35
N GLY A 94 -13.54 -5.99 4.46
CA GLY A 94 -12.08 -6.20 4.50
C GLY A 94 -11.25 -5.00 4.08
N LYS A 95 -11.86 -3.81 3.96
CA LYS A 95 -11.15 -2.59 3.58
C LYS A 95 -10.34 -2.06 4.76
N PRO A 96 -9.01 -1.81 4.58
CA PRO A 96 -8.16 -1.33 5.67
C PRO A 96 -8.32 0.16 5.91
N SER A 97 -8.15 0.54 7.17
CA SER A 97 -7.99 1.93 7.63
C SER A 97 -6.97 1.94 8.76
N LEU A 98 -6.36 3.08 9.02
CA LEU A 98 -5.52 3.24 10.21
C LEU A 98 -6.37 3.12 11.46
N ILE A 99 -5.83 2.51 12.51
CA ILE A 99 -6.49 2.57 13.82
C ILE A 99 -6.54 4.02 14.30
N GLU A 100 -7.60 4.36 15.05
CA GLU A 100 -7.85 5.73 15.50
C GLU A 100 -6.66 6.33 16.27
N ALA A 101 -6.03 5.52 17.13
CA ALA A 101 -4.88 5.97 17.93
C ALA A 101 -3.68 6.43 17.08
N GLN A 102 -3.56 5.98 15.83
CA GLN A 102 -2.48 6.34 14.91
C GLN A 102 -2.88 7.41 13.90
N ASN A 103 -4.13 7.84 13.89
CA ASN A 103 -4.65 8.76 12.88
C ASN A 103 -4.87 10.17 13.40
N ASN A 104 -3.83 10.79 13.96
CA ASN A 104 -3.87 12.16 14.45
C ASN A 104 -4.03 13.21 13.34
N PHE A 105 -3.83 12.81 12.08
CA PHE A 105 -3.85 13.71 10.93
C PHE A 105 -5.15 13.63 10.14
N GLU A 106 -6.12 12.86 10.60
CA GLU A 106 -7.37 12.59 9.88
C GLU A 106 -7.10 12.15 8.42
N LEU A 107 -6.10 11.30 8.26
CA LEU A 107 -5.70 10.76 6.97
C LEU A 107 -6.68 9.68 6.52
N HIS A 108 -7.22 9.86 5.32
CA HIS A 108 -8.04 8.85 4.66
C HIS A 108 -7.30 8.31 3.46
N PHE A 109 -7.36 7.02 3.26
CA PHE A 109 -6.80 6.41 2.07
C PHE A 109 -7.75 5.36 1.50
N ASN A 110 -7.60 5.12 0.22
CA ASN A 110 -8.31 4.07 -0.48
C ASN A 110 -7.33 3.35 -1.40
N LEU A 111 -7.42 2.04 -1.40
CA LEU A 111 -6.55 1.15 -2.14
C LEU A 111 -7.38 0.38 -3.15
N SER A 112 -6.92 0.36 -4.40
CA SER A 112 -7.46 -0.48 -5.44
C SER A 112 -6.33 -1.18 -6.18
N HIS A 113 -6.54 -2.42 -6.59
CA HIS A 113 -5.57 -3.14 -7.42
C HIS A 113 -6.29 -4.10 -8.35
N SER A 114 -5.71 -4.27 -9.53
CA SER A 114 -6.16 -5.20 -10.56
C SER A 114 -4.94 -5.89 -11.14
N LYS A 115 -4.80 -7.18 -10.89
CA LYS A 115 -3.62 -7.96 -11.27
C LYS A 115 -2.34 -7.35 -10.70
N ASN A 116 -1.45 -6.84 -11.59
CA ASN A 116 -0.17 -6.25 -11.19
C ASN A 116 -0.23 -4.74 -10.90
N PHE A 117 -1.36 -4.08 -11.15
CA PHE A 117 -1.49 -2.64 -10.91
C PHE A 117 -2.14 -2.35 -9.57
N MET A 118 -1.59 -1.37 -8.87
CA MET A 118 -2.09 -0.88 -7.60
C MET A 118 -2.22 0.64 -7.66
N SER A 119 -3.32 1.16 -7.16
CA SER A 119 -3.53 2.59 -6.99
C SER A 119 -3.93 2.89 -5.56
N VAL A 120 -3.32 3.92 -4.97
CA VAL A 120 -3.64 4.38 -3.62
C VAL A 120 -3.90 5.87 -3.66
N GLY A 121 -5.05 6.27 -3.13
CA GLY A 121 -5.39 7.67 -2.97
C GLY A 121 -5.35 8.10 -1.51
N PHE A 122 -4.84 9.28 -1.24
CA PHE A 122 -4.78 9.88 0.09
C PHE A 122 -5.47 11.22 0.10
N THR A 123 -6.30 11.47 1.12
CA THR A 123 -6.91 12.75 1.40
C THR A 123 -6.83 13.03 2.90
N LYS A 124 -7.00 14.29 3.26
CA LYS A 124 -7.10 14.74 4.63
C LYS A 124 -8.51 15.27 4.87
N ASN A 125 -9.14 14.84 5.96
CA ASN A 125 -10.49 15.28 6.35
C ASN A 125 -11.61 14.96 5.35
N ALA A 126 -11.39 14.06 4.38
CA ALA A 126 -12.40 13.68 3.40
C ALA A 126 -12.27 12.21 3.03
N LEU A 127 -13.41 11.56 2.75
CA LEU A 127 -13.42 10.20 2.23
C LEU A 127 -13.04 10.20 0.75
N ILE A 128 -12.31 9.17 0.33
CA ILE A 128 -11.90 8.99 -1.07
C ILE A 128 -12.18 7.56 -1.53
N GLY A 129 -12.61 7.43 -2.78
CA GLY A 129 -12.71 6.17 -3.50
C GLY A 129 -11.75 6.17 -4.67
N VAL A 130 -10.96 5.11 -4.78
CA VAL A 130 -10.04 4.89 -5.90
C VAL A 130 -10.30 3.52 -6.48
N ASP A 131 -10.35 3.43 -7.81
CA ASP A 131 -10.49 2.16 -8.53
C ASP A 131 -9.46 2.09 -9.66
N VAL A 132 -8.90 0.91 -9.85
CA VAL A 132 -8.01 0.60 -10.96
C VAL A 132 -8.47 -0.70 -11.60
N GLU A 133 -8.65 -0.66 -12.92
CA GLU A 133 -9.10 -1.82 -13.69
C GLU A 133 -8.17 -2.04 -14.89
N LEU A 134 -7.99 -3.31 -15.24
CA LEU A 134 -7.30 -3.67 -16.46
C LEU A 134 -8.21 -3.33 -17.64
N MET A 135 -7.74 -2.44 -18.52
CA MET A 135 -8.48 -2.10 -19.73
C MET A 135 -8.45 -3.28 -20.72
N LYS A 136 -9.64 -3.77 -21.06
CA LYS A 136 -9.81 -4.77 -22.12
C LYS A 136 -10.19 -4.07 -23.40
N PRO A 137 -9.71 -4.55 -24.57
CA PRO A 137 -10.16 -4.01 -25.86
C PRO A 137 -11.70 -4.11 -25.96
N LEU A 138 -12.33 -3.05 -26.43
CA LEU A 138 -13.76 -3.07 -26.72
C LEU A 138 -14.01 -4.11 -27.81
N LYS A 139 -14.99 -5.01 -27.57
CA LYS A 139 -15.45 -5.89 -28.63
C LYS A 139 -16.26 -5.06 -29.61
N ASN A 140 -15.82 -5.02 -30.86
CA ASN A 140 -16.63 -4.46 -31.92
C ASN A 140 -17.84 -5.37 -32.14
N HIS A 141 -19.02 -4.81 -31.98
CA HIS A 141 -20.26 -5.49 -32.30
C HIS A 141 -20.63 -5.28 -33.75
#